data_07a4e2c15c4546591d715a8043415236
#
_entry.id   07a4e2c15c4546591d715a8043415236
#
_cell.length_a   1.000
_cell.length_b   1.000
_cell.length_c   1.000
_cell.angle_alpha   90.00
_cell.angle_beta   90.00
_cell.angle_gamma   90.00
#
_symmetry.space_group_name_H-M   'P 1'
#
loop_
_entity.id
_entity.type
_entity.pdbx_description
1 polymer ?
#
loop_
_entity_poly.entity_id
_entity_poly.type
_entity_poly.pdbx_seq_one_letter_code
_entity_poly.pdbx_strand_id
1 'polypeptide(L)'
;MEPERFVIADLSIADCGYRGLLRPLLFRAYHGDAERIHERTLAALARMGGSQSALATLRALCARHRRPVTVAGIQFPGLVGLAAGMDKDGVAIKTWGSLGFGFVELGTVTAECQPGNDKPRLFRLPDSRAIINRMGFNNRGAHALADRLAAAGVSRGNLAVGIPIGISIGKTKNVPLAEATEDYLISLRTLAPYADYVAINVSSPNTPGLRALQDASALAKLITSLVTEAWRLAAGRPPVPIFVKVAPDLAEAALEEVVQVCSDAGAEGLIATNTTLSRDTLQTDEPLRTESGGLSGAPLTQRAREVVRFLAERTSLPIIGVGGIMSRDDGQAMLDAGASLLQIYTGFIYAGPALVNDLNRLEPDHGRTGVTDHVIR
;
A
#
# COMPACT_ATOMS: atom_id res chain seq x y z
N MET A 1 18.69 -40.89 -16.20
CA MET A 1 18.17 -40.62 -14.84
C MET A 1 19.04 -39.51 -14.26
N GLU A 2 18.64 -38.25 -14.46
CA GLU A 2 19.30 -37.12 -13.81
C GLU A 2 18.80 -37.04 -12.37
N PRO A 3 19.67 -36.72 -11.41
CA PRO A 3 19.25 -36.58 -10.02
C PRO A 3 18.46 -35.27 -9.88
N GLU A 4 17.22 -35.37 -9.45
CA GLU A 4 16.41 -34.25 -8.97
C GLU A 4 17.22 -33.49 -7.92
N ARG A 5 17.68 -32.27 -8.28
CA ARG A 5 18.21 -31.31 -7.31
C ARG A 5 17.04 -30.86 -6.45
N PHE A 6 16.96 -31.41 -5.25
CA PHE A 6 16.18 -30.81 -4.15
C PHE A 6 16.68 -29.37 -3.99
N VAL A 7 15.90 -28.41 -4.43
CA VAL A 7 16.05 -27.01 -4.05
C VAL A 7 15.67 -26.92 -2.59
N ILE A 8 16.65 -27.07 -1.71
CA ILE A 8 16.50 -26.70 -0.30
C ILE A 8 16.20 -25.19 -0.35
N ALA A 9 14.95 -24.84 -0.01
CA ALA A 9 14.54 -23.45 0.12
C ALA A 9 15.52 -22.78 1.09
N ASP A 10 16.21 -21.74 0.61
CA ASP A 10 17.14 -20.92 1.36
C ASP A 10 16.33 -20.13 2.42
N LEU A 11 15.94 -20.81 3.49
CA LEU A 11 15.31 -20.19 4.65
C LEU A 11 16.35 -19.28 5.27
N SER A 12 16.26 -18.00 4.95
CA SER A 12 17.18 -17.01 5.50
C SER A 12 17.05 -16.99 7.02
N ILE A 13 18.17 -16.78 7.72
CA ILE A 13 18.19 -16.63 9.20
C ILE A 13 17.15 -15.58 9.65
N ALA A 14 16.89 -14.57 8.82
CA ALA A 14 15.87 -13.56 9.06
C ALA A 14 14.43 -14.13 9.01
N ASP A 15 14.13 -15.13 8.17
CA ASP A 15 12.81 -15.77 8.09
C ASP A 15 12.55 -16.66 9.31
N CYS A 16 13.50 -17.51 9.67
CA CYS A 16 13.41 -18.35 10.87
C CYS A 16 13.28 -17.49 12.14
N GLY A 17 14.03 -16.40 12.25
CA GLY A 17 13.96 -15.48 13.38
C GLY A 17 12.62 -14.76 13.49
N TYR A 18 12.07 -14.28 12.38
CA TYR A 18 10.79 -13.58 12.41
C TYR A 18 9.62 -14.52 12.64
N ARG A 19 9.42 -15.54 11.79
CA ARG A 19 8.26 -16.44 11.86
C ARG A 19 8.30 -17.35 13.09
N GLY A 20 9.49 -17.83 13.46
CA GLY A 20 9.66 -18.78 14.56
C GLY A 20 9.69 -18.13 15.94
N LEU A 21 10.22 -16.93 16.08
CA LEU A 21 10.44 -16.30 17.38
C LEU A 21 9.72 -14.95 17.52
N LEU A 22 10.01 -13.98 16.68
CA LEU A 22 9.55 -12.61 16.88
C LEU A 22 8.04 -12.47 16.70
N ARG A 23 7.46 -13.05 15.65
CA ARG A 23 6.01 -12.98 15.39
C ARG A 23 5.20 -13.62 16.52
N PRO A 24 5.49 -14.83 17.02
CA PRO A 24 4.75 -15.42 18.14
C PRO A 24 4.81 -14.56 19.41
N LEU A 25 5.96 -13.94 19.69
CA LEU A 25 6.11 -13.01 20.82
C LEU A 25 5.26 -11.76 20.62
N LEU A 26 5.33 -11.13 19.44
CA LEU A 26 4.53 -9.95 19.11
C LEU A 26 3.02 -10.26 19.18
N PHE A 27 2.60 -11.43 18.69
CA PHE A 27 1.17 -11.78 18.66
C PHE A 27 0.59 -12.03 20.06
N ARG A 28 1.41 -12.42 21.04
CA ARG A 28 1.00 -12.61 22.44
C ARG A 28 1.21 -11.37 23.30
N ALA A 29 2.06 -10.45 22.89
CA ALA A 29 2.32 -9.23 23.63
C ALA A 29 1.03 -8.40 23.84
N TYR A 30 0.97 -7.67 24.95
CA TYR A 30 -0.17 -6.81 25.29
C TYR A 30 -1.54 -7.50 25.23
N HIS A 31 -1.60 -8.78 25.67
CA HIS A 31 -2.83 -9.59 25.61
C HIS A 31 -3.42 -9.72 24.20
N GLY A 32 -2.58 -9.65 23.18
CA GLY A 32 -3.00 -9.78 21.78
C GLY A 32 -3.57 -8.51 21.14
N ASP A 33 -3.55 -7.37 21.82
CA ASP A 33 -4.00 -6.08 21.26
C ASP A 33 -3.17 -5.71 20.02
N ALA A 34 -3.79 -5.88 18.86
CA ALA A 34 -3.13 -5.72 17.56
C ALA A 34 -2.72 -4.26 17.28
N GLU A 35 -3.53 -3.29 17.68
CA GLU A 35 -3.25 -1.88 17.45
C GLU A 35 -2.11 -1.39 18.33
N ARG A 36 -2.10 -1.78 19.61
CA ARG A 36 -1.01 -1.43 20.53
C ARG A 36 0.33 -2.03 20.09
N ILE A 37 0.32 -3.27 19.60
CA ILE A 37 1.53 -3.90 19.04
C ILE A 37 2.02 -3.16 17.81
N HIS A 38 1.11 -2.78 16.91
CA HIS A 38 1.42 -1.98 15.73
C HIS A 38 2.08 -0.65 16.12
N GLU A 39 1.49 0.12 17.03
CA GLU A 39 2.04 1.39 17.52
C GLU A 39 3.46 1.22 18.12
N ARG A 40 3.66 0.17 18.92
CA ARG A 40 4.97 -0.13 19.53
C ARG A 40 6.01 -0.57 18.51
N THR A 41 5.60 -1.34 17.51
CA THR A 41 6.49 -1.76 16.43
C THR A 41 6.94 -0.56 15.61
N LEU A 42 6.03 0.34 15.23
CA LEU A 42 6.38 1.59 14.54
C LEU A 42 7.35 2.44 15.36
N ALA A 43 7.09 2.59 16.67
CA ALA A 43 7.98 3.35 17.55
C ALA A 43 9.38 2.73 17.65
N ALA A 44 9.49 1.39 17.65
CA ALA A 44 10.78 0.70 17.62
C ALA A 44 11.50 0.93 16.28
N LEU A 45 10.80 0.80 15.15
CA LEU A 45 11.36 1.08 13.82
C LEU A 45 11.79 2.54 13.68
N ALA A 46 11.04 3.49 14.23
CA ALA A 46 11.39 4.91 14.24
C ALA A 46 12.72 5.16 15.00
N ARG A 47 12.91 4.50 16.16
CA ARG A 47 14.18 4.61 16.91
C ARG A 47 15.34 4.04 16.11
N MET A 48 15.16 2.89 15.44
CA MET A 48 16.17 2.31 14.55
C MET A 48 16.50 3.25 13.39
N GLY A 49 15.51 3.96 12.85
CA GLY A 49 15.68 4.98 11.81
C GLY A 49 16.56 6.17 12.22
N GLY A 50 16.76 6.39 13.51
CA GLY A 50 17.69 7.39 14.05
C GLY A 50 19.16 6.94 14.10
N SER A 51 19.46 5.67 13.81
CA SER A 51 20.81 5.09 13.88
C SER A 51 21.28 4.57 12.53
N GLN A 52 22.35 5.15 11.98
CA GLN A 52 22.92 4.71 10.70
C GLN A 52 23.44 3.25 10.78
N SER A 53 24.03 2.85 11.91
CA SER A 53 24.50 1.47 12.11
C SER A 53 23.33 0.47 12.15
N ALA A 54 22.22 0.81 12.83
CA ALA A 54 21.03 -0.02 12.85
C ALA A 54 20.42 -0.17 11.45
N LEU A 55 20.33 0.93 10.69
CA LEU A 55 19.84 0.91 9.31
C LEU A 55 20.75 0.07 8.39
N ALA A 56 22.08 0.17 8.54
CA ALA A 56 23.02 -0.63 7.77
C ALA A 56 22.89 -2.13 8.08
N THR A 57 22.73 -2.48 9.35
CA THR A 57 22.49 -3.87 9.78
C THR A 57 21.18 -4.42 9.20
N LEU A 58 20.07 -3.66 9.31
CA LEU A 58 18.80 -4.05 8.71
C LEU A 58 18.92 -4.26 7.19
N ARG A 59 19.61 -3.34 6.52
CA ARG A 59 19.81 -3.42 5.06
C ARG A 59 20.58 -4.68 4.68
N ALA A 60 21.64 -5.00 5.41
CA ALA A 60 22.43 -6.20 5.17
C ALA A 60 21.62 -7.51 5.38
N LEU A 61 20.70 -7.50 6.34
CA LEU A 61 19.88 -8.67 6.66
C LEU A 61 18.64 -8.80 5.76
N CYS A 62 18.00 -7.70 5.41
CA CYS A 62 16.66 -7.70 4.83
C CYS A 62 16.59 -7.22 3.37
N ALA A 63 17.49 -6.33 2.92
CA ALA A 63 17.43 -5.72 1.59
C ALA A 63 18.47 -6.31 0.62
N ARG A 64 18.42 -7.63 0.42
CA ARG A 64 19.41 -8.38 -0.37
C ARG A 64 19.18 -8.33 -1.88
N HIS A 65 17.94 -8.17 -2.29
CA HIS A 65 17.54 -8.16 -3.69
C HIS A 65 16.82 -6.86 -4.00
N ARG A 66 17.25 -6.22 -5.07
CA ARG A 66 16.62 -5.02 -5.63
C ARG A 66 16.67 -5.15 -7.14
N ARG A 67 15.53 -4.92 -7.77
CA ARG A 67 15.41 -4.85 -9.21
C ARG A 67 14.73 -3.53 -9.55
N PRO A 68 15.45 -2.55 -10.08
CA PRO A 68 14.86 -1.28 -10.47
C PRO A 68 13.84 -1.45 -11.58
N VAL A 69 12.69 -0.81 -11.44
CA VAL A 69 11.65 -0.73 -12.47
C VAL A 69 11.17 0.71 -12.57
N THR A 70 10.74 1.13 -13.76
CA THR A 70 10.15 2.46 -13.98
C THR A 70 8.67 2.30 -14.27
N VAL A 71 7.83 2.98 -13.46
CA VAL A 71 6.38 2.99 -13.60
C VAL A 71 5.89 4.42 -13.44
N ALA A 72 5.04 4.91 -14.34
CA ALA A 72 4.53 6.29 -14.36
C ALA A 72 5.66 7.34 -14.22
N GLY A 73 6.81 7.12 -14.88
CA GLY A 73 7.97 8.01 -14.82
C GLY A 73 8.76 7.99 -13.51
N ILE A 74 8.38 7.15 -12.54
CA ILE A 74 9.06 7.01 -11.25
C ILE A 74 9.96 5.79 -11.28
N GLN A 75 11.23 5.93 -10.86
CA GLN A 75 12.15 4.83 -10.66
C GLN A 75 11.96 4.20 -9.28
N PHE A 76 11.54 2.95 -9.25
CA PHE A 76 11.41 2.14 -8.05
C PHE A 76 12.62 1.20 -7.94
N PRO A 77 13.40 1.22 -6.84
CA PRO A 77 14.54 0.32 -6.68
C PRO A 77 14.17 -1.16 -6.42
N GLY A 78 12.88 -1.46 -6.32
CA GLY A 78 12.33 -2.81 -6.14
C GLY A 78 10.85 -2.86 -6.41
N LEU A 79 10.34 -4.06 -6.72
CA LEU A 79 8.96 -4.31 -7.12
C LEU A 79 7.95 -4.14 -5.99
N VAL A 80 8.38 -4.26 -4.73
CA VAL A 80 7.50 -4.41 -3.58
C VAL A 80 7.46 -3.17 -2.72
N GLY A 81 6.27 -2.63 -2.55
CA GLY A 81 6.00 -1.50 -1.66
C GLY A 81 5.26 -1.89 -0.39
N LEU A 82 5.38 -1.01 0.60
CA LEU A 82 4.56 -1.05 1.79
C LEU A 82 3.22 -0.38 1.50
N ALA A 83 2.11 -1.09 1.73
CA ALA A 83 0.77 -0.54 1.48
C ALA A 83 0.37 0.52 2.50
N ALA A 84 -0.47 1.47 2.07
CA ALA A 84 -1.07 2.48 2.95
C ALA A 84 -1.75 1.86 4.18
N GLY A 85 -1.73 2.61 5.28
CA GLY A 85 -2.28 2.20 6.56
C GLY A 85 -1.26 1.66 7.55
N MET A 86 -0.09 1.19 7.10
CA MET A 86 0.94 0.66 7.99
C MET A 86 1.69 1.79 8.72
N ASP A 87 2.09 2.82 8.00
CA ASP A 87 2.77 4.00 8.57
C ASP A 87 2.08 5.28 8.09
N LYS A 88 0.90 5.54 8.66
CA LYS A 88 0.04 6.63 8.19
C LYS A 88 0.68 8.00 8.27
N ASP A 89 1.38 8.24 9.36
CA ASP A 89 1.99 9.52 9.68
C ASP A 89 3.50 9.58 9.37
N GLY A 90 4.06 8.58 8.67
CA GLY A 90 5.48 8.55 8.30
C GLY A 90 6.44 8.43 9.50
N VAL A 91 6.00 7.79 10.58
CA VAL A 91 6.76 7.68 11.85
C VAL A 91 8.07 6.91 11.66
N ALA A 92 8.04 5.84 10.86
CA ALA A 92 9.19 4.97 10.59
C ALA A 92 9.79 5.15 9.19
N ILE A 93 9.55 6.30 8.56
CA ILE A 93 9.86 6.55 7.14
C ILE A 93 11.31 6.22 6.75
N LYS A 94 12.28 6.45 7.65
CA LYS A 94 13.71 6.20 7.40
C LYS A 94 14.08 4.71 7.41
N THR A 95 13.17 3.82 7.83
CA THR A 95 13.49 2.40 8.09
C THR A 95 13.03 1.47 6.97
N TRP A 96 11.94 1.83 6.26
CA TRP A 96 11.29 0.93 5.32
C TRP A 96 12.18 0.45 4.18
N GLY A 97 12.99 1.36 3.60
CA GLY A 97 13.98 0.98 2.58
C GLY A 97 15.04 0.01 3.08
N SER A 98 15.41 0.07 4.37
CA SER A 98 16.36 -0.87 4.99
C SER A 98 15.74 -2.25 5.28
N LEU A 99 14.40 -2.35 5.33
CA LEU A 99 13.67 -3.61 5.41
C LEU A 99 13.44 -4.27 4.03
N GLY A 100 13.95 -3.67 2.96
CA GLY A 100 13.91 -4.22 1.60
C GLY A 100 12.77 -3.68 0.73
N PHE A 101 11.89 -2.82 1.25
CA PHE A 101 10.84 -2.23 0.42
C PHE A 101 11.44 -1.35 -0.68
N GLY A 102 10.90 -1.46 -1.89
CA GLY A 102 11.23 -0.65 -3.04
C GLY A 102 10.53 0.71 -3.04
N PHE A 103 9.44 0.84 -2.29
CA PHE A 103 8.70 2.08 -2.06
C PHE A 103 7.80 1.96 -0.83
N VAL A 104 7.25 3.08 -0.39
CA VAL A 104 6.30 3.12 0.72
C VAL A 104 5.11 3.99 0.37
N GLU A 105 3.90 3.54 0.69
CA GLU A 105 2.70 4.36 0.63
C GLU A 105 2.28 4.76 2.05
N LEU A 106 2.50 6.03 2.38
CA LEU A 106 2.07 6.62 3.64
C LEU A 106 0.58 6.94 3.63
N GLY A 107 0.00 7.25 4.75
CA GLY A 107 -1.43 7.54 4.85
C GLY A 107 -2.25 6.27 5.08
N THR A 108 -3.56 6.27 4.89
CA THR A 108 -4.32 7.41 4.36
C THR A 108 -4.35 8.54 5.40
N VAL A 109 -4.00 9.74 4.95
CA VAL A 109 -4.19 10.97 5.73
C VAL A 109 -5.34 11.79 5.16
N THR A 110 -5.89 12.64 5.98
CA THR A 110 -6.97 13.59 5.66
C THR A 110 -6.46 15.03 5.81
N ALA A 111 -7.17 16.00 5.26
CA ALA A 111 -6.77 17.41 5.39
C ALA A 111 -6.59 17.77 6.86
N GLU A 112 -7.60 17.45 7.68
CA GLU A 112 -7.58 17.65 9.11
C GLU A 112 -7.22 16.35 9.86
N CYS A 113 -6.68 16.50 11.06
CA CYS A 113 -6.43 15.35 11.94
C CYS A 113 -7.74 14.72 12.41
N GLN A 114 -7.74 13.41 12.60
CA GLN A 114 -8.91 12.72 13.17
C GLN A 114 -8.54 11.48 13.94
N PRO A 115 -9.29 11.13 15.00
CA PRO A 115 -8.99 10.00 15.88
C PRO A 115 -9.30 8.63 15.21
N GLY A 116 -10.12 8.62 14.16
CA GLY A 116 -10.70 7.41 13.58
C GLY A 116 -11.92 6.90 14.34
N ASN A 117 -12.24 5.62 14.15
CA ASN A 117 -13.35 4.96 14.83
C ASN A 117 -12.96 4.49 16.24
N ASP A 118 -13.95 4.14 17.07
CA ASP A 118 -13.74 3.65 18.43
C ASP A 118 -12.97 2.34 18.46
N LYS A 119 -12.19 2.15 19.52
CA LYS A 119 -11.46 0.90 19.80
C LYS A 119 -12.38 -0.09 20.57
N PRO A 120 -12.20 -1.42 20.34
CA PRO A 120 -11.24 -2.09 19.46
C PRO A 120 -11.65 -1.97 17.99
N ARG A 121 -10.66 -1.80 17.11
CA ARG A 121 -10.86 -1.56 15.68
C ARG A 121 -9.87 -2.28 14.76
N LEU A 122 -9.06 -3.16 15.32
CA LEU A 122 -8.07 -3.96 14.59
C LEU A 122 -8.02 -5.38 15.19
N PHE A 123 -8.35 -6.39 14.39
CA PHE A 123 -8.48 -7.77 14.80
C PHE A 123 -7.62 -8.67 13.92
N ARG A 124 -6.81 -9.52 14.55
CA ARG A 124 -6.03 -10.55 13.86
C ARG A 124 -6.76 -11.88 13.90
N LEU A 125 -6.78 -12.56 12.76
CA LEU A 125 -7.34 -13.88 12.57
C LEU A 125 -6.19 -14.83 12.19
N PRO A 126 -5.43 -15.37 13.16
CA PRO A 126 -4.20 -16.12 12.87
C PRO A 126 -4.43 -17.35 12.00
N ASP A 127 -5.47 -18.12 12.25
CA ASP A 127 -5.77 -19.36 11.52
C ASP A 127 -6.12 -19.08 10.05
N SER A 128 -6.82 -17.99 9.80
CA SER A 128 -7.14 -17.50 8.45
C SER A 128 -6.02 -16.67 7.82
N ARG A 129 -4.92 -16.41 8.52
CA ARG A 129 -3.85 -15.47 8.12
C ARG A 129 -4.41 -14.15 7.62
N ALA A 130 -5.33 -13.58 8.38
CA ALA A 130 -6.13 -12.43 8.01
C ALA A 130 -6.15 -11.34 9.09
N ILE A 131 -6.64 -10.17 8.70
CA ILE A 131 -6.88 -9.04 9.59
C ILE A 131 -8.21 -8.40 9.21
N ILE A 132 -9.06 -8.12 10.22
CA ILE A 132 -10.21 -7.24 10.07
C ILE A 132 -9.87 -5.89 10.71
N ASN A 133 -10.18 -4.80 10.00
CA ASN A 133 -9.99 -3.47 10.52
C ASN A 133 -11.17 -2.55 10.23
N ARG A 134 -11.45 -1.64 11.17
CA ARG A 134 -12.37 -0.52 11.03
C ARG A 134 -11.73 0.78 11.54
N MET A 135 -10.51 1.08 11.08
CA MET A 135 -9.68 2.16 11.61
C MET A 135 -10.29 3.55 11.44
N GLY A 136 -11.00 3.82 10.32
CA GLY A 136 -11.66 5.10 10.08
C GLY A 136 -10.69 6.26 9.84
N PHE A 137 -9.58 6.02 9.15
CA PHE A 137 -8.56 7.02 8.82
C PHE A 137 -8.03 7.80 10.04
N ASN A 138 -7.70 7.11 11.15
CA ASN A 138 -6.99 7.76 12.24
C ASN A 138 -5.63 8.26 11.76
N ASN A 139 -5.42 9.59 11.83
CA ASN A 139 -4.19 10.24 11.36
C ASN A 139 -4.04 11.65 11.98
N ARG A 140 -2.87 12.25 11.84
CA ARG A 140 -2.55 13.57 12.39
C ARG A 140 -2.79 14.73 11.43
N GLY A 141 -3.35 14.48 10.25
CA GLY A 141 -3.60 15.47 9.21
C GLY A 141 -2.43 15.68 8.25
N ALA A 142 -2.76 16.27 7.10
CA ALA A 142 -1.82 16.50 6.01
C ALA A 142 -0.63 17.38 6.44
N HIS A 143 -0.87 18.45 7.19
CA HIS A 143 0.19 19.35 7.67
C HIS A 143 1.19 18.64 8.59
N ALA A 144 0.73 17.83 9.53
CA ALA A 144 1.63 17.11 10.44
C ALA A 144 2.49 16.07 9.71
N LEU A 145 1.96 15.45 8.64
CA LEU A 145 2.76 14.58 7.77
C LEU A 145 3.79 15.39 6.98
N ALA A 146 3.41 16.54 6.39
CA ALA A 146 4.31 17.41 5.66
C ALA A 146 5.50 17.87 6.53
N ASP A 147 5.23 18.34 7.77
CA ASP A 147 6.27 18.75 8.72
C ASP A 147 7.24 17.62 9.02
N ARG A 148 6.74 16.40 9.19
CA ARG A 148 7.57 15.21 9.45
C ARG A 148 8.44 14.85 8.25
N LEU A 149 7.90 14.91 7.03
CA LEU A 149 8.63 14.64 5.80
C LEU A 149 9.70 15.70 5.57
N ALA A 150 9.38 16.98 5.77
CA ALA A 150 10.35 18.08 5.72
C ALA A 150 11.49 17.87 6.72
N ALA A 151 11.18 17.54 7.98
CA ALA A 151 12.18 17.27 9.02
C ALA A 151 13.04 16.03 8.70
N ALA A 152 12.53 15.10 7.89
CA ALA A 152 13.30 13.95 7.40
C ALA A 152 14.16 14.28 6.16
N GLY A 153 14.11 15.52 5.64
CA GLY A 153 14.82 15.96 4.44
C GLY A 153 14.18 15.46 3.13
N VAL A 154 12.93 14.97 3.20
CA VAL A 154 12.20 14.48 2.04
C VAL A 154 11.77 15.64 1.17
N SER A 155 11.97 15.52 -0.12
CA SER A 155 11.31 16.30 -1.17
C SER A 155 11.08 15.38 -2.36
N ARG A 156 10.08 15.66 -3.16
CA ARG A 156 9.73 14.84 -4.31
C ARG A 156 10.95 14.58 -5.21
N GLY A 157 11.22 13.31 -5.51
CA GLY A 157 12.29 12.84 -6.39
C GLY A 157 13.70 12.82 -5.76
N ASN A 158 13.87 13.16 -4.48
CA ASN A 158 15.21 13.21 -3.87
C ASN A 158 15.68 11.88 -3.23
N LEU A 159 14.81 10.89 -3.10
CA LEU A 159 15.11 9.61 -2.44
C LEU A 159 15.85 9.73 -1.10
N ALA A 160 15.62 10.80 -0.32
CA ALA A 160 16.31 11.05 0.94
C ALA A 160 16.21 9.88 1.93
N VAL A 161 15.15 9.07 1.81
CA VAL A 161 14.94 7.84 2.58
C VAL A 161 15.30 6.58 1.80
N GLY A 162 15.90 6.72 0.60
CA GLY A 162 16.41 5.65 -0.25
C GLY A 162 15.36 4.92 -1.09
N ILE A 163 14.10 5.33 -1.05
CA ILE A 163 12.98 4.76 -1.80
C ILE A 163 11.94 5.84 -2.13
N PRO A 164 11.16 5.73 -3.22
CA PRO A 164 10.03 6.59 -3.51
C PRO A 164 8.96 6.54 -2.43
N ILE A 165 8.26 7.66 -2.27
CA ILE A 165 7.18 7.85 -1.31
C ILE A 165 5.88 8.14 -2.05
N GLY A 166 4.93 7.21 -1.97
CA GLY A 166 3.53 7.47 -2.26
C GLY A 166 2.81 8.02 -1.04
N ILE A 167 1.84 8.89 -1.25
CA ILE A 167 1.00 9.40 -0.17
C ILE A 167 -0.47 9.15 -0.51
N SER A 168 -1.13 8.32 0.30
CA SER A 168 -2.56 8.08 0.22
C SER A 168 -3.32 9.20 0.94
N ILE A 169 -4.22 9.85 0.23
CA ILE A 169 -5.11 10.88 0.76
C ILE A 169 -6.57 10.43 0.73
N GLY A 170 -7.35 10.86 1.71
CA GLY A 170 -8.75 10.50 1.85
C GLY A 170 -9.56 11.66 2.42
N LYS A 171 -10.89 11.54 2.32
CA LYS A 171 -11.82 12.55 2.83
C LYS A 171 -11.83 12.57 4.36
N THR A 172 -11.74 13.77 4.94
CA THR A 172 -11.98 13.99 6.37
C THR A 172 -13.40 13.56 6.74
N LYS A 173 -13.55 12.84 7.88
CA LYS A 173 -14.80 12.17 8.27
C LYS A 173 -16.00 13.13 8.31
N ASN A 174 -15.81 14.28 8.92
CA ASN A 174 -16.87 15.27 9.17
C ASN A 174 -17.15 16.22 7.99
N VAL A 175 -16.34 16.16 6.93
CA VAL A 175 -16.56 16.96 5.71
C VAL A 175 -17.71 16.34 4.91
N PRO A 176 -18.73 17.12 4.50
CA PRO A 176 -19.79 16.63 3.62
C PRO A 176 -19.28 16.13 2.27
N LEU A 177 -19.97 15.19 1.63
CA LEU A 177 -19.57 14.68 0.32
C LEU A 177 -19.50 15.77 -0.75
N ALA A 178 -20.37 16.77 -0.68
CA ALA A 178 -20.37 17.91 -1.61
C ALA A 178 -19.07 18.73 -1.56
N GLU A 179 -18.39 18.74 -0.42
CA GLU A 179 -17.14 19.48 -0.16
C GLU A 179 -15.91 18.57 -0.26
N ALA A 180 -16.10 17.28 -0.55
CA ALA A 180 -15.03 16.28 -0.57
C ALA A 180 -13.87 16.70 -1.49
N THR A 181 -14.16 17.21 -2.69
CA THR A 181 -13.13 17.61 -3.66
C THR A 181 -12.16 18.64 -3.07
N GLU A 182 -12.66 19.66 -2.36
CA GLU A 182 -11.80 20.67 -1.75
C GLU A 182 -10.96 20.10 -0.60
N ASP A 183 -11.53 19.22 0.20
CA ASP A 183 -10.81 18.53 1.27
C ASP A 183 -9.61 17.69 0.72
N TYR A 184 -9.81 16.99 -0.41
CA TYR A 184 -8.72 16.31 -1.11
C TYR A 184 -7.70 17.28 -1.69
N LEU A 185 -8.14 18.43 -2.24
CA LEU A 185 -7.24 19.47 -2.79
C LEU A 185 -6.35 20.08 -1.71
N ILE A 186 -6.88 20.32 -0.50
CA ILE A 186 -6.09 20.78 0.65
C ILE A 186 -4.97 19.77 0.94
N SER A 187 -5.31 18.50 1.01
CA SER A 187 -4.32 17.43 1.24
C SER A 187 -3.28 17.37 0.12
N LEU A 188 -3.70 17.46 -1.15
CA LEU A 188 -2.80 17.46 -2.30
C LEU A 188 -1.83 18.64 -2.27
N ARG A 189 -2.32 19.87 -2.09
CA ARG A 189 -1.49 21.09 -2.02
C ARG A 189 -0.42 20.98 -0.94
N THR A 190 -0.78 20.45 0.20
CA THR A 190 0.12 20.28 1.35
C THR A 190 1.19 19.22 1.12
N LEU A 191 0.86 18.12 0.43
CA LEU A 191 1.69 16.92 0.37
C LEU A 191 2.41 16.70 -0.97
N ALA A 192 1.95 17.31 -2.06
CA ALA A 192 2.58 17.17 -3.38
C ALA A 192 4.09 17.50 -3.42
N PRO A 193 4.63 18.44 -2.61
CA PRO A 193 6.08 18.68 -2.57
C PRO A 193 6.91 17.50 -2.05
N TYR A 194 6.30 16.55 -1.37
CA TYR A 194 6.95 15.41 -0.71
C TYR A 194 6.64 14.07 -1.36
N ALA A 195 5.58 13.99 -2.18
CA ALA A 195 5.09 12.75 -2.77
C ALA A 195 5.71 12.48 -4.14
N ASP A 196 6.20 11.29 -4.38
CA ASP A 196 6.57 10.83 -5.73
C ASP A 196 5.31 10.45 -6.52
N TYR A 197 4.26 9.96 -5.84
CA TYR A 197 2.89 9.83 -6.37
C TYR A 197 1.86 10.06 -5.26
N VAL A 198 0.64 10.42 -5.64
CA VAL A 198 -0.49 10.56 -4.70
C VAL A 198 -1.54 9.51 -5.02
N ALA A 199 -1.99 8.76 -4.01
CA ALA A 199 -3.05 7.77 -4.12
C ALA A 199 -4.37 8.33 -3.58
N ILE A 200 -5.42 8.34 -4.40
CA ILE A 200 -6.77 8.77 -3.99
C ILE A 200 -7.48 7.56 -3.37
N ASN A 201 -7.77 7.61 -2.08
CA ASN A 201 -8.48 6.55 -1.39
C ASN A 201 -9.98 6.86 -1.27
N VAL A 202 -10.74 6.45 -2.28
CA VAL A 202 -12.22 6.52 -2.32
C VAL A 202 -12.88 5.18 -1.99
N SER A 203 -12.11 4.18 -1.61
CA SER A 203 -12.53 2.77 -1.54
C SER A 203 -12.65 2.20 -0.12
N SER A 204 -12.31 2.98 0.92
CA SER A 204 -12.38 2.51 2.30
C SER A 204 -13.83 2.18 2.72
N PRO A 205 -14.08 0.97 3.29
CA PRO A 205 -15.40 0.63 3.80
C PRO A 205 -15.68 1.25 5.17
N ASN A 206 -14.68 1.87 5.80
CA ASN A 206 -14.71 2.27 7.21
C ASN A 206 -15.04 3.76 7.41
N THR A 207 -15.32 4.49 6.34
CA THR A 207 -15.71 5.90 6.35
C THR A 207 -17.10 6.03 5.70
N PRO A 208 -18.11 6.50 6.43
CA PRO A 208 -19.47 6.58 5.92
C PRO A 208 -19.55 7.40 4.61
N GLY A 209 -20.25 6.87 3.63
CA GLY A 209 -20.50 7.51 2.34
C GLY A 209 -19.30 7.63 1.40
N LEU A 210 -18.07 7.28 1.85
CA LEU A 210 -16.85 7.47 1.03
C LEU A 210 -16.92 6.73 -0.32
N ARG A 211 -17.48 5.52 -0.33
CA ARG A 211 -17.59 4.71 -1.55
C ARG A 211 -18.52 5.31 -2.62
N ALA A 212 -19.40 6.25 -2.25
CA ALA A 212 -20.19 7.01 -3.23
C ALA A 212 -19.31 7.91 -4.13
N LEU A 213 -18.07 8.23 -3.71
CA LEU A 213 -17.11 8.91 -4.57
C LEU A 213 -16.54 8.02 -5.70
N GLN A 214 -16.89 6.72 -5.72
CA GLN A 214 -16.57 5.83 -6.84
C GLN A 214 -17.62 5.86 -7.95
N ASP A 215 -18.77 6.54 -7.75
CA ASP A 215 -19.73 6.81 -8.81
C ASP A 215 -19.05 7.64 -9.92
N ALA A 216 -19.28 7.28 -11.17
CA ALA A 216 -18.53 7.80 -12.32
C ALA A 216 -18.43 9.33 -12.36
N SER A 217 -19.53 10.05 -12.15
CA SER A 217 -19.54 11.52 -12.18
C SER A 217 -18.78 12.16 -11.03
N ALA A 218 -18.91 11.62 -9.82
CA ALA A 218 -18.22 12.11 -8.63
C ALA A 218 -16.72 11.83 -8.74
N LEU A 219 -16.34 10.64 -9.19
CA LEU A 219 -14.95 10.23 -9.40
C LEU A 219 -14.28 11.07 -10.48
N ALA A 220 -14.95 11.28 -11.64
CA ALA A 220 -14.44 12.12 -12.73
C ALA A 220 -14.14 13.54 -12.25
N LYS A 221 -15.08 14.17 -11.54
CA LYS A 221 -14.91 15.51 -10.98
C LYS A 221 -13.72 15.56 -10.02
N LEU A 222 -13.60 14.59 -9.14
CA LEU A 222 -12.51 14.52 -8.15
C LEU A 222 -11.16 14.38 -8.85
N ILE A 223 -11.00 13.40 -9.75
CA ILE A 223 -9.73 13.15 -10.45
C ILE A 223 -9.34 14.36 -11.29
N THR A 224 -10.24 14.90 -12.13
CA THR A 224 -9.97 16.07 -12.97
C THR A 224 -9.51 17.26 -12.15
N SER A 225 -10.15 17.51 -11.00
CA SER A 225 -9.75 18.61 -10.10
C SER A 225 -8.34 18.39 -9.53
N LEU A 226 -8.03 17.16 -9.09
CA LEU A 226 -6.71 16.84 -8.52
C LEU A 226 -5.60 16.85 -9.58
N VAL A 227 -5.86 16.33 -10.78
CA VAL A 227 -4.91 16.35 -11.90
C VAL A 227 -4.64 17.80 -12.33
N THR A 228 -5.67 18.64 -12.48
CA THR A 228 -5.52 20.07 -12.79
C THR A 228 -4.67 20.78 -11.75
N GLU A 229 -4.91 20.52 -10.47
CA GLU A 229 -4.15 21.12 -9.38
C GLU A 229 -2.70 20.59 -9.34
N ALA A 230 -2.48 19.30 -9.62
CA ALA A 230 -1.14 18.72 -9.73
C ALA A 230 -0.31 19.43 -10.84
N TRP A 231 -0.92 19.70 -11.99
CA TRP A 231 -0.30 20.50 -13.06
C TRP A 231 0.00 21.94 -12.61
N ARG A 232 -0.91 22.58 -11.89
CA ARG A 232 -0.69 23.92 -11.36
C ARG A 232 0.50 23.98 -10.38
N LEU A 233 0.64 22.96 -9.54
CA LEU A 233 1.72 22.83 -8.56
C LEU A 233 3.06 22.42 -9.17
N ALA A 234 3.07 21.91 -10.39
CA ALA A 234 4.27 21.36 -11.02
C ALA A 234 5.38 22.37 -11.28
N ALA A 235 5.04 23.65 -11.46
CA ALA A 235 6.00 24.76 -11.63
C ALA A 235 7.09 24.46 -12.69
N GLY A 236 6.69 23.92 -13.84
CA GLY A 236 7.59 23.57 -14.95
C GLY A 236 8.28 22.21 -14.87
N ARG A 237 8.02 21.43 -13.81
CA ARG A 237 8.40 20.02 -13.70
C ARG A 237 7.22 19.13 -14.09
N PRO A 238 7.40 17.82 -14.32
CA PRO A 238 6.26 16.90 -14.46
C PRO A 238 5.34 16.97 -13.22
N PRO A 239 4.01 16.94 -13.36
CA PRO A 239 3.08 16.93 -12.23
C PRO A 239 3.31 15.69 -11.35
N VAL A 240 2.84 15.74 -10.09
CA VAL A 240 2.82 14.54 -9.26
C VAL A 240 1.78 13.56 -9.81
N PRO A 241 2.14 12.29 -10.11
CA PRO A 241 1.21 11.31 -10.63
C PRO A 241 0.07 11.02 -9.64
N ILE A 242 -1.15 10.92 -10.17
CA ILE A 242 -2.35 10.61 -9.40
C ILE A 242 -2.78 9.17 -9.66
N PHE A 243 -2.80 8.34 -8.62
CA PHE A 243 -3.24 6.95 -8.66
C PHE A 243 -4.59 6.81 -7.94
N VAL A 244 -5.45 5.93 -8.43
CA VAL A 244 -6.77 5.70 -7.83
C VAL A 244 -6.84 4.31 -7.22
N LYS A 245 -7.20 4.23 -5.91
CA LYS A 245 -7.31 2.97 -5.19
C LYS A 245 -8.76 2.46 -5.19
N VAL A 246 -8.96 1.28 -5.78
CA VAL A 246 -10.28 0.68 -5.98
C VAL A 246 -10.64 -0.34 -4.90
N ALA A 247 -11.96 -0.51 -4.66
CA ALA A 247 -12.47 -1.56 -3.77
C ALA A 247 -12.58 -2.90 -4.50
N PRO A 248 -12.33 -4.03 -3.81
CA PRO A 248 -12.49 -5.35 -4.41
C PRO A 248 -13.96 -5.76 -4.59
N ASP A 249 -14.86 -5.11 -3.86
CA ASP A 249 -16.29 -5.48 -3.77
C ASP A 249 -17.14 -4.86 -4.91
N LEU A 250 -16.52 -4.10 -5.83
CA LEU A 250 -17.21 -3.55 -7.00
C LEU A 250 -17.61 -4.66 -7.98
N ALA A 251 -18.80 -4.53 -8.56
CA ALA A 251 -19.22 -5.35 -9.69
C ALA A 251 -18.38 -5.00 -10.93
N GLU A 252 -18.29 -5.92 -11.89
CA GLU A 252 -17.49 -5.73 -13.10
C GLU A 252 -17.89 -4.47 -13.88
N ALA A 253 -19.18 -4.21 -14.05
CA ALA A 253 -19.67 -3.00 -14.72
C ALA A 253 -19.19 -1.71 -14.02
N ALA A 254 -19.18 -1.67 -12.68
CA ALA A 254 -18.67 -0.52 -11.94
C ALA A 254 -17.14 -0.40 -12.03
N LEU A 255 -16.40 -1.53 -12.09
CA LEU A 255 -14.96 -1.52 -12.34
C LEU A 255 -14.64 -0.98 -13.73
N GLU A 256 -15.42 -1.33 -14.76
CA GLU A 256 -15.26 -0.82 -16.12
C GLU A 256 -15.51 0.69 -16.19
N GLU A 257 -16.56 1.19 -15.54
CA GLU A 257 -16.81 2.64 -15.41
C GLU A 257 -15.65 3.35 -14.72
N VAL A 258 -15.13 2.79 -13.63
CA VAL A 258 -13.97 3.36 -12.90
C VAL A 258 -12.74 3.43 -13.80
N VAL A 259 -12.45 2.39 -14.59
CA VAL A 259 -11.33 2.38 -15.54
C VAL A 259 -11.47 3.49 -16.56
N GLN A 260 -12.66 3.59 -17.18
CA GLN A 260 -12.91 4.60 -18.19
C GLN A 260 -12.75 6.01 -17.62
N VAL A 261 -13.36 6.27 -16.46
CA VAL A 261 -13.25 7.56 -15.76
C VAL A 261 -11.81 7.89 -15.40
N CYS A 262 -11.03 6.93 -14.88
CA CYS A 262 -9.63 7.15 -14.53
C CYS A 262 -8.80 7.53 -15.76
N SER A 263 -9.01 6.85 -16.88
CA SER A 263 -8.31 7.13 -18.14
C SER A 263 -8.67 8.50 -18.69
N ASP A 264 -9.96 8.83 -18.76
CA ASP A 264 -10.47 10.08 -19.34
C ASP A 264 -10.12 11.31 -18.49
N ALA A 265 -10.12 11.15 -17.16
CA ALA A 265 -9.81 12.23 -16.22
C ALA A 265 -8.30 12.42 -15.97
N GLY A 266 -7.43 11.61 -16.58
CA GLY A 266 -5.98 11.76 -16.55
C GLY A 266 -5.32 11.19 -15.30
N ALA A 267 -5.89 10.16 -14.67
CA ALA A 267 -5.18 9.37 -13.67
C ALA A 267 -4.00 8.64 -14.34
N GLU A 268 -2.90 8.50 -13.61
CA GLU A 268 -1.65 7.91 -14.14
C GLU A 268 -1.39 6.49 -13.62
N GLY A 269 -2.32 5.91 -12.85
CA GLY A 269 -2.28 4.53 -12.41
C GLY A 269 -3.44 4.14 -11.50
N LEU A 270 -3.54 2.83 -11.28
CA LEU A 270 -4.54 2.23 -10.39
C LEU A 270 -3.85 1.47 -9.26
N ILE A 271 -4.55 1.36 -8.11
CA ILE A 271 -4.13 0.51 -7.00
C ILE A 271 -5.27 -0.47 -6.71
N ALA A 272 -5.05 -1.74 -6.93
CA ALA A 272 -6.03 -2.78 -6.76
C ALA A 272 -5.49 -3.89 -5.85
N THR A 273 -6.10 -4.05 -4.63
CA THR A 273 -7.35 -3.50 -4.13
C THR A 273 -7.24 -2.97 -2.70
N ASN A 274 -8.30 -2.30 -2.21
CA ASN A 274 -8.53 -2.09 -0.77
C ASN A 274 -8.98 -3.41 -0.11
N THR A 275 -9.39 -3.36 1.16
CA THR A 275 -9.96 -4.49 1.90
C THR A 275 -11.40 -4.79 1.48
N THR A 276 -11.85 -6.05 1.65
CA THR A 276 -13.19 -6.51 1.31
C THR A 276 -14.14 -6.52 2.50
N LEU A 277 -15.43 -6.36 2.25
CA LEU A 277 -16.51 -6.61 3.21
C LEU A 277 -16.98 -8.07 3.19
N SER A 278 -16.68 -8.84 2.14
CA SER A 278 -17.01 -10.27 2.08
C SER A 278 -16.32 -11.05 3.21
N ARG A 279 -17.01 -12.07 3.69
CA ARG A 279 -16.56 -13.05 4.68
C ARG A 279 -16.62 -14.48 4.14
N ASP A 280 -16.96 -14.66 2.85
CA ASP A 280 -17.26 -15.96 2.23
C ASP A 280 -16.08 -16.91 2.27
N THR A 281 -14.86 -16.36 2.22
CA THR A 281 -13.60 -17.09 2.24
C THR A 281 -13.06 -17.36 3.65
N LEU A 282 -13.72 -16.86 4.71
CA LEU A 282 -13.40 -17.21 6.08
C LEU A 282 -14.04 -18.54 6.48
N GLN A 283 -13.32 -19.31 7.31
CA GLN A 283 -13.88 -20.53 7.89
C GLN A 283 -15.12 -20.22 8.73
N THR A 284 -16.06 -21.14 8.78
CA THR A 284 -17.37 -20.93 9.43
C THR A 284 -17.23 -20.75 10.95
N ASP A 285 -16.24 -21.38 11.54
CA ASP A 285 -15.93 -21.38 12.97
C ASP A 285 -14.95 -20.28 13.41
N GLU A 286 -14.56 -19.36 12.49
CA GLU A 286 -13.71 -18.23 12.84
C GLU A 286 -14.42 -17.31 13.83
N PRO A 287 -13.93 -17.16 15.09
CA PRO A 287 -14.65 -16.44 16.15
C PRO A 287 -14.93 -14.97 15.84
N LEU A 288 -14.04 -14.34 15.05
CA LEU A 288 -14.15 -12.93 14.69
C LEU A 288 -14.83 -12.71 13.33
N ARG A 289 -15.43 -13.75 12.73
CA ARG A 289 -16.09 -13.67 11.43
C ARG A 289 -17.16 -12.58 11.35
N THR A 290 -17.86 -12.31 12.45
CA THR A 290 -18.95 -11.34 12.55
C THR A 290 -18.49 -9.91 12.80
N GLU A 291 -17.19 -9.70 13.04
CA GLU A 291 -16.66 -8.34 13.25
C GLU A 291 -16.83 -7.48 12.00
N SER A 292 -17.32 -6.27 12.21
CA SER A 292 -17.44 -5.27 11.15
C SER A 292 -16.10 -4.72 10.71
N GLY A 293 -15.99 -4.27 9.47
CA GLY A 293 -14.78 -3.66 8.90
C GLY A 293 -14.25 -4.39 7.67
N GLY A 294 -13.15 -3.88 7.13
CA GLY A 294 -12.50 -4.46 5.96
C GLY A 294 -11.62 -5.66 6.31
N LEU A 295 -11.78 -6.76 5.58
CA LEU A 295 -11.00 -7.99 5.69
C LEU A 295 -9.82 -7.95 4.70
N SER A 296 -8.63 -8.30 5.17
CA SER A 296 -7.39 -8.42 4.40
C SER A 296 -6.65 -9.72 4.71
N GLY A 297 -5.62 -10.03 3.93
CA GLY A 297 -4.81 -11.24 4.08
C GLY A 297 -5.25 -12.35 3.14
N ALA A 298 -4.95 -13.60 3.46
CA ALA A 298 -5.17 -14.75 2.59
C ALA A 298 -6.60 -14.85 2.02
N PRO A 299 -7.67 -14.54 2.77
CA PRO A 299 -9.02 -14.57 2.22
C PRO A 299 -9.28 -13.66 1.01
N LEU A 300 -8.46 -12.59 0.84
CA LEU A 300 -8.61 -11.63 -0.26
C LEU A 300 -7.83 -12.04 -1.52
N THR A 301 -6.97 -13.04 -1.46
CA THR A 301 -5.98 -13.37 -2.51
C THR A 301 -6.62 -13.56 -3.88
N GLN A 302 -7.64 -14.41 -3.98
CA GLN A 302 -8.26 -14.72 -5.27
C GLN A 302 -8.97 -13.49 -5.84
N ARG A 303 -9.80 -12.83 -5.03
CA ARG A 303 -10.58 -11.68 -5.49
C ARG A 303 -9.70 -10.51 -5.93
N ALA A 304 -8.61 -10.23 -5.22
CA ALA A 304 -7.67 -9.18 -5.62
C ALA A 304 -7.02 -9.47 -6.98
N ARG A 305 -6.63 -10.72 -7.25
CA ARG A 305 -6.09 -11.15 -8.56
C ARG A 305 -7.12 -11.02 -9.69
N GLU A 306 -8.36 -11.42 -9.44
CA GLU A 306 -9.46 -11.29 -10.40
C GLU A 306 -9.67 -9.82 -10.79
N VAL A 307 -9.71 -8.92 -9.80
CA VAL A 307 -9.85 -7.48 -10.05
C VAL A 307 -8.64 -6.94 -10.84
N VAL A 308 -7.42 -7.29 -10.46
CA VAL A 308 -6.23 -6.83 -11.20
C VAL A 308 -6.26 -7.31 -12.64
N ARG A 309 -6.61 -8.58 -12.90
CA ARG A 309 -6.71 -9.12 -14.26
C ARG A 309 -7.79 -8.40 -15.06
N PHE A 310 -8.96 -8.21 -14.47
CA PHE A 310 -10.07 -7.50 -15.10
C PHE A 310 -9.67 -6.08 -15.53
N LEU A 311 -8.97 -5.35 -14.65
CA LEU A 311 -8.47 -4.01 -14.94
C LEU A 311 -7.39 -4.03 -16.04
N ALA A 312 -6.40 -4.92 -15.94
CA ALA A 312 -5.30 -5.01 -16.89
C ALA A 312 -5.71 -5.35 -18.32
N GLU A 313 -6.84 -6.02 -18.49
CA GLU A 313 -7.44 -6.31 -19.80
C GLU A 313 -8.13 -5.08 -20.43
N ARG A 314 -8.41 -4.03 -19.64
CA ARG A 314 -9.24 -2.88 -20.04
C ARG A 314 -8.53 -1.54 -20.04
N THR A 315 -7.29 -1.48 -19.55
CA THR A 315 -6.50 -0.24 -19.52
C THR A 315 -5.03 -0.48 -19.72
N SER A 316 -4.35 0.53 -20.25
CA SER A 316 -2.88 0.59 -20.28
C SER A 316 -2.30 1.30 -19.04
N LEU A 317 -3.11 1.79 -18.12
CA LEU A 317 -2.65 2.38 -16.88
C LEU A 317 -1.89 1.34 -16.05
N PRO A 318 -0.72 1.68 -15.48
CA PRO A 318 -0.02 0.78 -14.59
C PRO A 318 -0.85 0.48 -13.35
N ILE A 319 -0.77 -0.77 -12.88
CA ILE A 319 -1.54 -1.24 -11.73
C ILE A 319 -0.57 -1.65 -10.62
N ILE A 320 -0.74 -1.06 -9.42
CA ILE A 320 -0.12 -1.57 -8.21
C ILE A 320 -1.04 -2.63 -7.62
N GLY A 321 -0.62 -3.90 -7.68
CA GLY A 321 -1.38 -5.03 -7.14
C GLY A 321 -1.24 -5.13 -5.63
N VAL A 322 -2.35 -5.14 -4.89
CA VAL A 322 -2.38 -5.27 -3.44
C VAL A 322 -3.59 -6.06 -2.97
N GLY A 323 -3.39 -6.95 -2.02
CA GLY A 323 -4.42 -7.80 -1.42
C GLY A 323 -4.08 -9.27 -1.50
N GLY A 324 -3.97 -9.93 -0.35
CA GLY A 324 -3.77 -11.35 -0.24
C GLY A 324 -2.40 -11.88 -0.69
N ILE A 325 -1.40 -11.05 -0.89
CA ILE A 325 -0.03 -11.49 -1.20
C ILE A 325 0.63 -11.97 0.09
N MET A 326 0.64 -13.29 0.30
CA MET A 326 1.12 -13.96 1.51
C MET A 326 2.36 -14.82 1.27
N SER A 327 2.74 -15.03 0.01
CA SER A 327 3.87 -15.84 -0.45
C SER A 327 4.47 -15.27 -1.73
N ARG A 328 5.62 -15.83 -2.16
CA ARG A 328 6.24 -15.53 -3.46
C ARG A 328 5.30 -15.88 -4.62
N ASP A 329 4.63 -17.03 -4.53
CA ASP A 329 3.72 -17.50 -5.59
C ASP A 329 2.50 -16.59 -5.71
N ASP A 330 1.99 -16.03 -4.59
CA ASP A 330 0.93 -15.02 -4.63
C ASP A 330 1.40 -13.75 -5.35
N GLY A 331 2.64 -13.35 -5.12
CA GLY A 331 3.23 -12.20 -5.80
C GLY A 331 3.38 -12.43 -7.31
N GLN A 332 3.91 -13.60 -7.71
CA GLN A 332 4.02 -13.96 -9.12
C GLN A 332 2.65 -13.97 -9.79
N ALA A 333 1.67 -14.63 -9.19
CA ALA A 333 0.32 -14.69 -9.73
C ALA A 333 -0.38 -13.31 -9.81
N MET A 334 0.03 -12.35 -8.98
CA MET A 334 -0.45 -10.97 -9.06
C MET A 334 0.21 -10.23 -10.24
N LEU A 335 1.51 -10.45 -10.49
CA LEU A 335 2.21 -9.93 -11.68
C LEU A 335 1.64 -10.54 -12.96
N ASP A 336 1.41 -11.86 -12.98
CA ASP A 336 0.81 -12.58 -14.11
C ASP A 336 -0.63 -12.10 -14.40
N ALA A 337 -1.33 -11.60 -13.38
CA ALA A 337 -2.62 -10.96 -13.55
C ALA A 337 -2.53 -9.56 -14.18
N GLY A 338 -1.34 -8.98 -14.32
CA GLY A 338 -1.09 -7.69 -14.98
C GLY A 338 -0.67 -6.56 -14.05
N ALA A 339 -0.33 -6.85 -12.78
CA ALA A 339 0.22 -5.81 -11.91
C ALA A 339 1.64 -5.41 -12.36
N SER A 340 1.93 -4.11 -12.33
CA SER A 340 3.26 -3.53 -12.62
C SER A 340 4.15 -3.49 -11.37
N LEU A 341 3.53 -3.30 -10.21
CA LEU A 341 4.17 -3.26 -8.89
C LEU A 341 3.30 -4.01 -7.88
N LEU A 342 3.88 -4.37 -6.76
CA LEU A 342 3.20 -5.08 -5.67
C LEU A 342 3.20 -4.22 -4.41
N GLN A 343 2.12 -4.30 -3.62
CA GLN A 343 2.10 -3.78 -2.25
C GLN A 343 1.68 -4.88 -1.28
N ILE A 344 2.28 -4.90 -0.10
CA ILE A 344 1.91 -5.81 0.98
C ILE A 344 1.62 -5.07 2.28
N TYR A 345 0.65 -5.60 3.03
CA TYR A 345 0.29 -5.19 4.40
C TYR A 345 0.23 -6.41 5.31
N THR A 346 -0.84 -7.19 5.21
CA THR A 346 -1.06 -8.38 6.05
C THR A 346 0.02 -9.43 5.82
N GLY A 347 0.47 -9.62 4.57
CA GLY A 347 1.59 -10.51 4.26
C GLY A 347 2.86 -10.15 5.02
N PHE A 348 3.18 -8.85 5.13
CA PHE A 348 4.32 -8.40 5.92
C PHE A 348 4.15 -8.69 7.42
N ILE A 349 2.94 -8.51 7.98
CA ILE A 349 2.68 -8.82 9.39
C ILE A 349 2.87 -10.30 9.69
N TYR A 350 2.47 -11.19 8.77
CA TYR A 350 2.55 -12.64 8.99
C TYR A 350 3.90 -13.26 8.60
N ALA A 351 4.55 -12.75 7.56
CA ALA A 351 5.78 -13.33 7.00
C ALA A 351 7.04 -12.48 7.22
N GLY A 352 6.90 -11.21 7.57
CA GLY A 352 8.04 -10.32 7.86
C GLY A 352 8.86 -9.92 6.64
N PRO A 353 10.09 -9.42 6.87
CA PRO A 353 10.97 -8.91 5.80
C PRO A 353 11.40 -9.97 4.79
N ALA A 354 11.38 -11.26 5.14
CA ALA A 354 11.72 -12.34 4.22
C ALA A 354 10.78 -12.35 3.00
N LEU A 355 9.47 -12.12 3.22
CA LEU A 355 8.52 -12.01 2.10
C LEU A 355 8.87 -10.87 1.15
N VAL A 356 9.28 -9.70 1.68
CA VAL A 356 9.70 -8.56 0.85
C VAL A 356 10.87 -8.95 -0.05
N ASN A 357 11.84 -9.65 0.52
CA ASN A 357 13.04 -10.10 -0.20
C ASN A 357 12.71 -11.14 -1.27
N ASP A 358 11.81 -12.09 -0.98
CA ASP A 358 11.38 -13.12 -1.92
C ASP A 358 10.58 -12.54 -3.08
N LEU A 359 9.73 -11.56 -2.82
CA LEU A 359 8.95 -10.85 -3.83
C LEU A 359 9.83 -9.97 -4.73
N ASN A 360 10.89 -9.36 -4.20
CA ASN A 360 11.84 -8.57 -5.01
C ASN A 360 12.72 -9.44 -5.96
N ARG A 361 12.66 -10.77 -5.85
CA ARG A 361 13.30 -11.71 -6.79
C ARG A 361 12.40 -12.06 -7.99
N LEU A 362 11.15 -11.60 -7.99
CA LEU A 362 10.21 -11.87 -9.06
C LEU A 362 10.57 -11.08 -10.32
N GLU A 363 10.18 -11.62 -11.46
CA GLU A 363 10.34 -11.00 -12.77
C GLU A 363 8.97 -10.68 -13.35
N PRO A 364 8.64 -9.39 -13.57
CA PRO A 364 7.45 -9.04 -14.34
C PRO A 364 7.57 -9.59 -15.75
N ASP A 365 6.48 -10.08 -16.32
CA ASP A 365 6.44 -10.42 -17.74
C ASP A 365 6.51 -9.13 -18.58
N HIS A 366 7.62 -8.91 -19.28
CA HIS A 366 7.92 -7.70 -20.06
C HIS A 366 6.99 -7.47 -21.26
N GLY A 367 6.10 -8.43 -21.58
CA GLY A 367 5.22 -8.35 -22.76
C GLY A 367 3.97 -7.49 -22.60
N ARG A 368 3.56 -7.11 -21.38
CA ARG A 368 2.26 -6.48 -21.11
C ARG A 368 2.29 -5.19 -20.31
N THR A 369 3.41 -4.85 -19.69
CA THR A 369 3.49 -3.66 -18.82
C THR A 369 4.31 -2.58 -19.51
N GLY A 370 3.88 -1.32 -19.48
CA GLY A 370 4.68 -0.15 -19.88
C GLY A 370 5.94 0.04 -19.00
N VAL A 371 6.57 -1.05 -18.61
CA VAL A 371 7.81 -1.13 -17.82
C VAL A 371 8.97 -1.07 -18.79
N THR A 372 9.72 0.00 -18.78
CA THR A 372 11.00 0.10 -19.50
C THR A 372 12.13 -0.32 -18.58
N ASP A 373 12.79 -1.44 -18.91
CA ASP A 373 14.05 -1.83 -18.27
C ASP A 373 15.15 -0.84 -18.69
N HIS A 374 15.64 -0.04 -17.78
CA HIS A 374 16.93 0.60 -17.95
C HIS A 374 18.01 -0.30 -17.34
N VAL A 375 18.59 -1.17 -18.18
CA VAL A 375 19.85 -1.83 -17.86
C VAL A 375 20.92 -0.74 -17.83
N ILE A 376 21.34 -0.32 -16.66
CA ILE A 376 22.56 0.48 -16.48
C ILE A 376 23.73 -0.50 -16.75
N ARG A 377 24.42 -0.31 -17.87
CA ARG A 377 25.72 -0.94 -18.16
C ARG A 377 26.83 -0.23 -17.42
#